data_0b835c8b2116f955e88455a69f8b7fd6
#
_entry.id   0b835c8b2116f955e88455a69f8b7fd6
#
_cell.length_a   1.000
_cell.length_b   1.000
_cell.length_c   1.000
_cell.angle_alpha   90.00
_cell.angle_beta   90.00
_cell.angle_gamma   90.00
#
_symmetry.space_group_name_H-M   'P 1'
#
loop_
_entity.id
_entity.type
_entity.pdbx_description
1 polymer ?
#
loop_
_entity_poly.entity_id
_entity_poly.type
_entity_poly.pdbx_seq_one_letter_code
_entity_poly.pdbx_strand_id
1 'polypeptide(L)'
;MGKTHCYLKSAVGTKKNIPGAVSAEVASPRTSSCSTHVGGYCGNKDGFICCPYGSYCHPWSTGYYQCIKAPKYCSTQLTDIDFYGNDLDVVYGLHPTGCCEKCTQTTGCVGYTFVNDNPVKTACYLKSSIDGKRRSLGAVSGKVDLTGISHIQAKIRRGEARARAVNLGAWLVSEYWMSWDSYTLWQDVPTEIASQGEHAVMKHLGKEKGTAAFEEHRETWITESDIKEIADTGVLNTVRVPVGYWIIRDAVDSPGDEGDVYARGGLKYLDVLINDWALKHNLAVIVSLHAHQGSQNGYAHSAPVAVGAIDWSSSNANINSSLEFATFIAGRYKDSPAFLGLGLMNEPAPLTDRKVLLSYYVDAYRRIRATGNDCIISVSPLVTEQDPKGFDGIILAPVYENVWNEIHAYFMRGYEDKGEAWILEHLDTYKTENLQRQSPGNRLFVGQWSMVGPPDEKGMFQDIGCFHELGRKQLAMFNEEATGGWAFWSWRHSDETFTWSLRTLIRYNDLSFSFELS
;
A
#
# COMPACT_ATOMS: atom_id res chain seq x y z
N MET A 1 33.18 -27.60 11.03
CA MET A 1 32.86 -26.65 9.94
C MET A 1 33.86 -25.50 9.99
N GLY A 2 34.74 -25.38 8.97
CA GLY A 2 35.76 -24.33 8.93
C GLY A 2 35.14 -22.96 8.74
N LYS A 3 35.58 -21.97 9.53
CA LYS A 3 35.11 -20.57 9.36
C LYS A 3 35.68 -20.00 8.06
N THR A 4 34.81 -19.50 7.18
CA THR A 4 35.20 -18.76 5.97
C THR A 4 35.61 -17.35 6.37
N HIS A 5 36.77 -16.87 5.93
CA HIS A 5 37.28 -15.54 6.25
C HIS A 5 37.39 -14.72 4.97
N CYS A 6 36.92 -13.47 5.01
CA CYS A 6 37.12 -12.48 3.97
C CYS A 6 38.07 -11.38 4.47
N TYR A 7 39.17 -11.16 3.75
CA TYR A 7 40.16 -10.15 4.08
C TYR A 7 40.02 -8.96 3.12
N LEU A 8 39.60 -7.81 3.63
CA LEU A 8 39.56 -6.56 2.87
C LEU A 8 40.98 -5.94 2.81
N LYS A 9 41.42 -5.57 1.62
CA LYS A 9 42.73 -4.98 1.39
C LYS A 9 42.59 -3.57 0.83
N SER A 10 43.41 -2.64 1.31
CA SER A 10 43.47 -1.27 0.81
C SER A 10 44.29 -1.10 -0.48
N ALA A 11 45.09 -2.09 -0.83
CA ALA A 11 45.88 -2.11 -2.07
C ALA A 11 46.10 -3.54 -2.56
N VAL A 12 46.27 -3.70 -3.88
CA VAL A 12 46.63 -4.98 -4.51
C VAL A 12 48.16 -5.08 -4.58
N GLY A 13 48.71 -5.91 -3.72
CA GLY A 13 50.15 -6.23 -3.74
C GLY A 13 50.51 -7.35 -4.72
N THR A 14 51.70 -7.93 -4.52
CA THR A 14 52.19 -9.06 -5.36
C THR A 14 51.24 -10.26 -5.24
N LYS A 15 50.78 -10.77 -6.39
CA LYS A 15 49.88 -11.94 -6.46
C LYS A 15 50.62 -13.21 -6.08
N LYS A 16 50.12 -13.98 -5.14
CA LYS A 16 50.60 -15.32 -4.78
C LYS A 16 49.49 -16.34 -5.02
N ASN A 17 49.83 -17.46 -5.56
CA ASN A 17 48.88 -18.57 -5.73
C ASN A 17 48.74 -19.32 -4.42
N ILE A 18 47.55 -19.28 -3.81
CA ILE A 18 47.21 -20.00 -2.58
C ILE A 18 46.02 -20.89 -2.90
N PRO A 19 46.17 -22.23 -2.85
CA PRO A 19 45.07 -23.14 -3.12
C PRO A 19 43.85 -22.85 -2.20
N GLY A 20 42.67 -22.74 -2.82
CA GLY A 20 41.42 -22.47 -2.08
C GLY A 20 41.16 -20.99 -1.77
N ALA A 21 42.04 -20.06 -2.14
CA ALA A 21 41.80 -18.63 -2.00
C ALA A 21 41.31 -18.02 -3.31
N VAL A 22 40.28 -17.17 -3.23
CA VAL A 22 39.78 -16.35 -4.34
C VAL A 22 40.03 -14.90 -4.00
N SER A 23 40.71 -14.17 -4.89
CA SER A 23 40.93 -12.73 -4.72
C SER A 23 40.23 -11.98 -5.88
N ALA A 24 39.48 -10.95 -5.51
CA ALA A 24 38.85 -10.03 -6.45
C ALA A 24 39.36 -8.61 -6.21
N GLU A 25 39.67 -7.92 -7.28
CA GLU A 25 39.99 -6.49 -7.25
C GLU A 25 38.69 -5.71 -7.46
N VAL A 26 38.33 -4.88 -6.49
CA VAL A 26 37.25 -3.91 -6.66
C VAL A 26 37.86 -2.72 -7.40
N ALA A 27 37.51 -2.58 -8.69
CA ALA A 27 37.88 -1.39 -9.43
C ALA A 27 37.27 -0.17 -8.72
N SER A 28 38.09 0.76 -8.25
CA SER A 28 37.61 2.10 -7.88
C SER A 28 36.76 2.64 -9.03
N PRO A 29 35.73 3.47 -8.76
CA PRO A 29 35.00 4.13 -9.83
C PRO A 29 35.99 4.99 -10.62
N ARG A 30 36.61 4.38 -11.62
CA ARG A 30 37.45 5.13 -12.56
C ARG A 30 36.48 5.97 -13.39
N THR A 31 36.64 7.28 -13.35
CA THR A 31 36.30 8.19 -14.42
C THR A 31 37.17 7.85 -15.66
N SER A 32 37.12 6.62 -16.15
CA SER A 32 37.74 6.29 -17.44
C SER A 32 36.75 6.74 -18.51
N SER A 33 37.09 7.80 -19.21
CA SER A 33 36.43 8.19 -20.44
C SER A 33 36.57 7.00 -21.41
N CYS A 34 35.47 6.25 -21.57
CA CYS A 34 35.39 5.24 -22.61
C CYS A 34 35.52 5.92 -23.95
N SER A 35 36.36 5.41 -24.84
CA SER A 35 36.56 5.99 -26.17
C SER A 35 35.38 5.79 -27.13
N THR A 36 34.45 4.90 -26.78
CA THR A 36 33.20 4.66 -27.52
C THR A 36 32.10 5.62 -27.13
N HIS A 37 31.13 5.82 -28.02
CA HIS A 37 29.89 6.60 -27.74
C HIS A 37 28.67 5.69 -27.82
N VAL A 38 27.53 6.15 -27.27
CA VAL A 38 26.27 5.43 -27.43
C VAL A 38 25.92 5.34 -28.91
N GLY A 39 25.58 4.14 -29.38
CA GLY A 39 25.39 3.84 -30.80
C GLY A 39 26.69 3.40 -31.52
N GLY A 40 27.86 3.54 -30.89
CA GLY A 40 29.13 3.13 -31.46
C GLY A 40 29.38 1.63 -31.40
N TYR A 41 30.21 1.15 -32.31
CA TYR A 41 30.69 -0.25 -32.32
C TYR A 41 31.55 -0.52 -31.08
N CYS A 42 31.28 -1.63 -30.40
CA CYS A 42 32.02 -2.00 -29.18
C CYS A 42 32.65 -3.39 -29.23
N GLY A 43 32.50 -4.15 -30.32
CA GLY A 43 33.17 -5.45 -30.46
C GLY A 43 32.39 -6.52 -31.20
N ASN A 44 32.79 -7.77 -30.99
CA ASN A 44 32.20 -8.96 -31.59
C ASN A 44 32.38 -10.18 -30.65
N LYS A 45 32.05 -11.39 -31.11
CA LYS A 45 32.20 -12.66 -30.38
C LYS A 45 33.61 -12.95 -29.82
N ASP A 46 34.65 -12.33 -30.40
CA ASP A 46 36.04 -12.55 -30.00
C ASP A 46 36.52 -11.59 -28.92
N GLY A 47 35.75 -10.52 -28.66
CA GLY A 47 35.97 -9.57 -27.56
C GLY A 47 35.25 -8.25 -27.77
N PHE A 48 35.06 -7.54 -26.67
CA PHE A 48 34.43 -6.22 -26.69
C PHE A 48 35.12 -5.23 -25.73
N ILE A 49 35.01 -3.96 -26.06
CA ILE A 49 35.54 -2.83 -25.28
C ILE A 49 34.44 -2.15 -24.49
N CYS A 50 34.82 -1.25 -23.59
CA CYS A 50 33.87 -0.55 -22.72
C CYS A 50 32.89 0.34 -23.48
N CYS A 51 31.68 0.49 -22.93
CA CYS A 51 30.71 1.49 -23.35
C CYS A 51 30.66 2.65 -22.35
N PRO A 52 30.18 3.84 -22.74
CA PRO A 52 29.97 4.97 -21.83
C PRO A 52 29.12 4.62 -20.61
N TYR A 53 29.29 5.38 -19.54
CA TYR A 53 28.48 5.20 -18.32
C TYR A 53 26.99 5.17 -18.64
N GLY A 54 26.25 4.24 -18.03
CA GLY A 54 24.82 4.02 -18.29
C GLY A 54 24.52 3.30 -19.61
N SER A 55 25.53 2.67 -20.24
CA SER A 55 25.39 1.90 -21.47
C SER A 55 26.11 0.56 -21.36
N TYR A 56 25.77 -0.39 -22.22
CA TYR A 56 26.40 -1.70 -22.30
C TYR A 56 26.62 -2.12 -23.75
N CYS A 57 27.51 -3.05 -23.96
CA CYS A 57 27.84 -3.57 -25.30
C CYS A 57 26.83 -4.68 -25.68
N HIS A 58 25.87 -4.36 -26.56
CA HIS A 58 24.81 -5.27 -26.97
C HIS A 58 25.23 -6.08 -28.22
N PRO A 59 25.15 -7.43 -28.19
CA PRO A 59 25.51 -8.31 -29.30
C PRO A 59 24.33 -8.45 -30.27
N TRP A 60 24.24 -7.61 -31.30
CA TRP A 60 23.23 -7.75 -32.36
C TRP A 60 23.44 -8.98 -33.24
N SER A 61 24.67 -9.38 -33.40
CA SER A 61 25.11 -10.61 -34.08
C SER A 61 26.48 -11.02 -33.58
N THR A 62 26.95 -12.20 -33.92
CA THR A 62 28.31 -12.67 -33.58
C THR A 62 29.43 -11.78 -34.11
N GLY A 63 29.19 -11.02 -35.19
CA GLY A 63 30.17 -10.12 -35.81
C GLY A 63 30.00 -8.64 -35.41
N TYR A 64 28.92 -8.25 -34.77
CA TYR A 64 28.61 -6.84 -34.50
C TYR A 64 27.97 -6.60 -33.15
N TYR A 65 28.71 -5.93 -32.25
CA TYR A 65 28.26 -5.48 -30.95
C TYR A 65 28.25 -3.95 -30.90
N GLN A 66 27.23 -3.37 -30.26
CA GLN A 66 26.96 -1.93 -30.22
C GLN A 66 26.70 -1.45 -28.82
N CYS A 67 27.25 -0.30 -28.45
CA CYS A 67 26.90 0.37 -27.18
C CYS A 67 25.47 0.92 -27.23
N ILE A 68 24.59 0.37 -26.42
CA ILE A 68 23.22 0.89 -26.24
C ILE A 68 22.98 1.28 -24.79
N LYS A 69 22.03 2.18 -24.56
CA LYS A 69 21.68 2.60 -23.19
C LYS A 69 21.14 1.41 -22.39
N ALA A 70 21.63 1.26 -21.17
CA ALA A 70 21.07 0.31 -20.22
C ALA A 70 19.66 0.78 -19.79
N PRO A 71 18.71 -0.15 -19.60
CA PRO A 71 17.39 0.18 -19.10
C PRO A 71 17.48 0.78 -17.69
N LYS A 72 16.58 1.72 -17.37
CA LYS A 72 16.60 2.49 -16.11
C LYS A 72 16.66 1.60 -14.86
N TYR A 73 15.96 0.48 -14.86
CA TYR A 73 15.83 -0.42 -13.72
C TYR A 73 16.66 -1.69 -13.81
N CYS A 74 17.47 -1.80 -14.85
CA CYS A 74 18.36 -2.92 -15.10
C CYS A 74 19.70 -2.38 -15.58
N SER A 75 20.33 -1.54 -14.77
CA SER A 75 21.60 -0.86 -15.10
C SER A 75 22.76 -1.84 -15.28
N THR A 76 22.72 -2.98 -14.58
CA THR A 76 23.71 -4.05 -14.73
C THR A 76 23.30 -4.99 -15.85
N GLN A 77 24.01 -4.91 -16.97
CA GLN A 77 23.82 -5.75 -18.12
C GLN A 77 25.08 -6.61 -18.36
N LEU A 78 24.90 -7.90 -18.56
CA LEU A 78 25.98 -8.87 -18.76
C LEU A 78 25.93 -9.38 -20.20
N THR A 79 26.82 -8.86 -21.04
CA THR A 79 26.98 -9.25 -22.43
C THR A 79 27.55 -10.68 -22.52
N ASP A 80 27.02 -11.49 -23.44
CA ASP A 80 27.37 -12.90 -23.66
C ASP A 80 27.19 -13.80 -22.42
N ILE A 81 26.27 -13.44 -21.54
CA ILE A 81 25.91 -14.21 -20.35
C ILE A 81 24.43 -14.56 -20.39
N ASP A 82 24.12 -15.80 -20.04
CA ASP A 82 22.76 -16.31 -19.78
C ASP A 82 22.60 -16.63 -18.31
N PHE A 83 21.47 -16.23 -17.71
CA PHE A 83 21.00 -16.73 -16.42
C PHE A 83 20.25 -18.04 -16.66
N TYR A 84 20.97 -19.16 -16.61
CA TYR A 84 20.47 -20.47 -17.00
C TYR A 84 19.48 -21.04 -15.99
N GLY A 85 18.33 -21.51 -16.50
CA GLY A 85 17.26 -22.07 -15.66
C GLY A 85 16.40 -21.01 -14.96
N ASN A 86 15.53 -21.48 -14.08
CA ASN A 86 14.63 -20.66 -13.27
C ASN A 86 13.74 -19.69 -14.09
N ASP A 87 13.31 -20.13 -15.28
CA ASP A 87 12.41 -19.36 -16.14
C ASP A 87 11.01 -19.28 -15.52
N LEU A 88 10.51 -18.06 -15.35
CA LEU A 88 9.12 -17.78 -14.97
C LEU A 88 8.22 -17.73 -16.21
N ASP A 89 8.73 -17.08 -17.27
CA ASP A 89 7.99 -16.86 -18.51
C ASP A 89 8.95 -16.55 -19.66
N VAL A 90 8.47 -16.69 -20.90
CA VAL A 90 9.20 -16.31 -22.12
C VAL A 90 8.34 -15.40 -22.96
N VAL A 91 8.80 -14.16 -23.17
CA VAL A 91 8.09 -13.14 -23.95
C VAL A 91 8.85 -12.84 -25.24
N TYR A 92 8.15 -12.89 -26.36
CA TYR A 92 8.73 -12.75 -27.69
C TYR A 92 8.48 -11.37 -28.31
N GLY A 93 9.39 -10.93 -29.18
CA GLY A 93 9.22 -9.73 -30.02
C GLY A 93 9.51 -8.40 -29.30
N LEU A 94 10.04 -8.43 -28.08
CA LEU A 94 10.43 -7.22 -27.36
C LEU A 94 11.79 -6.69 -27.85
N HIS A 95 11.98 -5.37 -27.71
CA HIS A 95 13.30 -4.74 -27.80
C HIS A 95 14.11 -5.06 -26.52
N PRO A 96 15.45 -5.03 -26.51
CA PRO A 96 16.24 -5.33 -25.31
C PRO A 96 15.83 -4.57 -24.04
N THR A 97 15.42 -3.30 -24.16
CA THR A 97 14.93 -2.50 -23.03
C THR A 97 13.58 -2.97 -22.50
N GLY A 98 12.72 -3.50 -23.37
CA GLY A 98 11.39 -4.02 -23.01
C GLY A 98 11.43 -5.28 -22.13
N CYS A 99 12.53 -6.05 -22.16
CA CYS A 99 12.73 -7.17 -21.24
C CYS A 99 12.80 -6.72 -19.78
N CYS A 100 13.51 -5.63 -19.53
CA CYS A 100 13.61 -5.04 -18.20
C CYS A 100 12.24 -4.60 -17.69
N GLU A 101 11.50 -3.85 -18.51
CA GLU A 101 10.15 -3.39 -18.17
C GLU A 101 9.21 -4.56 -17.89
N LYS A 102 9.26 -5.59 -18.74
CA LYS A 102 8.42 -6.79 -18.54
C LYS A 102 8.78 -7.53 -17.26
N CYS A 103 10.07 -7.67 -16.95
CA CYS A 103 10.52 -8.30 -15.71
C CYS A 103 10.10 -7.48 -14.46
N THR A 104 10.20 -6.15 -14.49
CA THR A 104 9.74 -5.30 -13.37
C THR A 104 8.24 -5.39 -13.11
N GLN A 105 7.45 -5.78 -14.12
CA GLN A 105 5.99 -5.96 -14.05
C GLN A 105 5.59 -7.41 -13.77
N THR A 106 6.53 -8.35 -13.68
CA THR A 106 6.25 -9.78 -13.46
C THR A 106 6.63 -10.17 -12.05
N THR A 107 5.63 -10.63 -11.28
CA THR A 107 5.82 -11.07 -9.89
C THR A 107 6.90 -12.14 -9.78
N GLY A 108 7.83 -11.94 -8.85
CA GLY A 108 8.94 -12.87 -8.62
C GLY A 108 10.08 -12.78 -9.63
N CYS A 109 10.01 -11.90 -10.65
CA CYS A 109 11.09 -11.72 -11.60
C CYS A 109 12.21 -10.85 -11.00
N VAL A 110 13.42 -11.41 -10.93
CA VAL A 110 14.62 -10.74 -10.38
C VAL A 110 15.67 -10.43 -11.46
N GLY A 111 15.46 -10.91 -12.65
CA GLY A 111 16.32 -10.68 -13.81
C GLY A 111 15.78 -11.36 -15.07
N TYR A 112 16.49 -11.16 -16.16
CA TYR A 112 16.10 -11.74 -17.46
C TYR A 112 17.31 -12.09 -18.29
N THR A 113 17.12 -12.97 -19.28
CA THR A 113 18.04 -13.19 -20.40
C THR A 113 17.35 -12.83 -21.71
N PHE A 114 17.91 -11.91 -22.44
CA PHE A 114 17.48 -11.52 -23.78
C PHE A 114 18.34 -12.20 -24.84
N VAL A 115 17.72 -12.69 -25.91
CA VAL A 115 18.37 -13.19 -27.13
C VAL A 115 17.74 -12.56 -28.36
N ASN A 116 18.59 -12.22 -29.36
CA ASN A 116 18.12 -11.55 -30.60
C ASN A 116 17.36 -12.49 -31.54
N ASP A 117 17.67 -13.79 -31.50
CA ASP A 117 17.12 -14.76 -32.45
C ASP A 117 16.77 -16.06 -31.73
N ASN A 118 15.46 -16.41 -31.74
CA ASN A 118 14.93 -17.63 -31.12
C ASN A 118 13.65 -18.14 -31.84
N PRO A 119 13.77 -18.90 -32.89
CA PRO A 119 14.73 -18.85 -34.01
C PRO A 119 14.45 -17.71 -35.00
N VAL A 120 13.36 -16.95 -34.85
CA VAL A 120 12.92 -15.90 -35.82
C VAL A 120 12.56 -14.59 -35.16
N LYS A 121 12.50 -14.56 -33.82
CA LYS A 121 12.09 -13.38 -33.01
C LYS A 121 13.02 -13.22 -31.83
N THR A 122 13.12 -11.99 -31.34
CA THR A 122 13.73 -11.74 -30.03
C THR A 122 12.96 -12.47 -28.94
N ALA A 123 13.65 -12.98 -27.91
CA ALA A 123 13.05 -13.61 -26.77
C ALA A 123 13.62 -13.07 -25.46
N CYS A 124 12.74 -12.81 -24.50
CA CYS A 124 13.05 -12.47 -23.12
C CYS A 124 12.68 -13.63 -22.22
N TYR A 125 13.65 -14.27 -21.61
CA TYR A 125 13.46 -15.28 -20.58
C TYR A 125 13.46 -14.60 -19.23
N LEU A 126 12.29 -14.47 -18.59
CA LEU A 126 12.12 -13.86 -17.28
C LEU A 126 12.52 -14.85 -16.19
N LYS A 127 13.30 -14.42 -15.20
CA LYS A 127 13.96 -15.30 -14.24
C LYS A 127 13.55 -15.04 -12.79
N SER A 128 13.27 -16.12 -12.04
CA SER A 128 13.06 -16.08 -10.58
C SER A 128 14.36 -16.15 -9.76
N SER A 129 15.50 -16.52 -10.40
CA SER A 129 16.84 -16.48 -9.81
C SER A 129 17.87 -16.13 -10.89
N ILE A 130 18.95 -15.46 -10.49
CA ILE A 130 20.08 -15.05 -11.35
C ILE A 130 21.39 -15.77 -11.00
N ASP A 131 21.31 -16.86 -10.24
CA ASP A 131 22.50 -17.57 -9.73
C ASP A 131 23.19 -18.46 -10.78
N GLY A 132 22.42 -18.96 -11.76
CA GLY A 132 22.90 -19.89 -12.80
C GLY A 132 23.60 -19.20 -13.97
N LYS A 133 24.65 -18.39 -13.74
CA LYS A 133 25.37 -17.69 -14.81
C LYS A 133 26.21 -18.64 -15.66
N ARG A 134 26.02 -18.62 -16.99
CA ARG A 134 26.86 -19.30 -17.95
C ARG A 134 27.17 -18.41 -19.17
N ARG A 135 28.29 -18.65 -19.81
CA ARG A 135 28.62 -17.96 -21.07
C ARG A 135 27.68 -18.43 -22.19
N SER A 136 27.05 -17.48 -22.87
CA SER A 136 26.15 -17.71 -24.00
C SER A 136 26.32 -16.57 -25.02
N LEU A 137 27.03 -16.82 -26.10
CA LEU A 137 27.29 -15.80 -27.11
C LEU A 137 25.99 -15.28 -27.73
N GLY A 138 25.88 -13.96 -27.81
CA GLY A 138 24.67 -13.28 -28.32
C GLY A 138 23.55 -13.10 -27.32
N ALA A 139 23.67 -13.63 -26.08
CA ALA A 139 22.74 -13.36 -25.02
C ALA A 139 23.13 -12.12 -24.22
N VAL A 140 22.14 -11.45 -23.64
CA VAL A 140 22.34 -10.40 -22.63
C VAL A 140 21.47 -10.68 -21.45
N SER A 141 22.08 -10.78 -20.26
CA SER A 141 21.34 -10.92 -19.03
C SER A 141 21.36 -9.62 -18.23
N GLY A 142 20.17 -9.17 -17.83
CA GLY A 142 19.97 -8.01 -16.99
C GLY A 142 19.48 -8.42 -15.60
N LYS A 143 20.10 -7.86 -14.56
CA LYS A 143 19.55 -7.93 -13.20
C LYS A 143 18.58 -6.78 -13.03
N VAL A 144 17.38 -7.09 -12.51
CA VAL A 144 16.45 -6.05 -12.07
C VAL A 144 16.99 -5.48 -10.76
N ASP A 145 17.25 -4.19 -10.76
CA ASP A 145 17.67 -3.44 -9.59
C ASP A 145 16.54 -2.48 -9.19
N LEU A 146 15.69 -2.95 -8.32
CA LEU A 146 14.59 -2.14 -7.76
C LEU A 146 15.08 -1.20 -6.65
N THR A 147 16.35 -1.28 -6.23
CA THR A 147 16.88 -0.37 -5.18
C THR A 147 16.95 1.08 -5.65
N GLY A 148 16.93 1.33 -6.96
CA GLY A 148 16.79 2.67 -7.54
C GLY A 148 15.34 3.14 -7.73
N ILE A 149 14.36 2.25 -7.65
CA ILE A 149 12.93 2.58 -7.55
C ILE A 149 12.62 2.58 -6.06
N SER A 150 12.78 3.72 -5.43
CA SER A 150 12.14 3.93 -4.14
C SER A 150 10.63 3.77 -4.38
N HIS A 151 10.07 2.62 -3.95
CA HIS A 151 8.62 2.40 -3.96
C HIS A 151 7.93 3.65 -3.41
N ILE A 152 6.77 4.02 -3.92
CA ILE A 152 6.07 5.24 -3.49
C ILE A 152 5.95 5.32 -1.95
N GLN A 153 5.79 4.17 -1.29
CA GLN A 153 5.78 4.03 0.16
C GLN A 153 7.01 4.70 0.81
N ALA A 154 8.21 4.44 0.30
CA ALA A 154 9.43 5.02 0.87
C ALA A 154 9.49 6.55 0.66
N LYS A 155 8.98 7.07 -0.47
CA LYS A 155 8.88 8.51 -0.71
C LYS A 155 7.90 9.17 0.25
N ILE A 156 6.74 8.53 0.47
CA ILE A 156 5.73 9.04 1.41
C ILE A 156 6.28 9.05 2.83
N ARG A 157 6.95 7.97 3.26
CA ARG A 157 7.57 7.89 4.59
C ARG A 157 8.58 9.01 4.82
N ARG A 158 9.45 9.29 3.85
CA ARG A 158 10.42 10.39 3.93
C ARG A 158 9.83 11.79 3.75
N GLY A 159 8.56 11.89 3.33
CA GLY A 159 7.89 13.16 3.07
C GLY A 159 8.21 13.80 1.73
N GLU A 160 8.78 13.03 0.82
CA GLU A 160 9.02 13.41 -0.57
C GLU A 160 7.73 13.36 -1.42
N ALA A 161 6.71 12.64 -0.92
CA ALA A 161 5.37 12.58 -1.46
C ALA A 161 4.33 12.55 -0.32
N ARG A 162 3.11 12.98 -0.61
CA ARG A 162 1.96 12.81 0.29
C ARG A 162 1.16 11.58 -0.12
N ALA A 163 0.50 10.92 0.85
CA ALA A 163 -0.44 9.86 0.54
C ALA A 163 -1.69 10.45 -0.14
N ARG A 164 -2.02 9.94 -1.31
CA ARG A 164 -3.27 10.20 -2.03
C ARG A 164 -3.97 8.88 -2.13
N ALA A 165 -4.86 8.64 -1.18
CA ALA A 165 -5.37 7.30 -0.93
C ALA A 165 -6.84 7.17 -1.25
N VAL A 166 -7.26 5.93 -1.41
CA VAL A 166 -8.65 5.51 -1.36
C VAL A 166 -8.80 4.37 -0.36
N ASN A 167 -9.90 4.38 0.37
CA ASN A 167 -10.24 3.29 1.29
C ASN A 167 -10.81 2.09 0.52
N LEU A 168 -10.40 0.89 0.89
CA LEU A 168 -10.96 -0.37 0.42
C LEU A 168 -12.04 -0.82 1.41
N GLY A 169 -13.08 0.01 1.58
CA GLY A 169 -14.17 -0.21 2.52
C GLY A 169 -15.02 -1.44 2.19
N ALA A 170 -15.69 -1.97 3.19
CA ALA A 170 -16.56 -3.13 3.14
C ALA A 170 -15.92 -4.43 2.62
N TRP A 171 -14.60 -4.52 2.54
CA TRP A 171 -13.87 -5.70 2.02
C TRP A 171 -13.48 -6.71 3.11
N LEU A 172 -12.50 -6.37 3.95
CA LEU A 172 -12.02 -7.25 5.03
C LEU A 172 -12.70 -6.98 6.38
N VAL A 173 -13.47 -5.91 6.44
CA VAL A 173 -14.54 -5.64 7.40
C VAL A 173 -15.77 -5.31 6.55
N SER A 174 -16.75 -6.19 6.53
CA SER A 174 -17.91 -6.03 5.67
C SER A 174 -18.94 -5.09 6.30
N GLU A 175 -19.47 -4.19 5.49
CA GLU A 175 -20.47 -3.22 5.86
C GLU A 175 -21.69 -3.32 4.94
N TYR A 176 -22.82 -3.76 5.46
CA TYR A 176 -24.03 -4.00 4.67
C TYR A 176 -24.48 -2.76 3.87
N TRP A 177 -24.45 -1.59 4.47
CA TRP A 177 -24.88 -0.34 3.84
C TRP A 177 -24.05 0.03 2.59
N MET A 178 -22.80 -0.45 2.51
CA MET A 178 -21.91 -0.23 1.35
C MET A 178 -21.95 -1.37 0.34
N SER A 179 -22.24 -2.60 0.78
CA SER A 179 -22.03 -3.83 -0.01
C SER A 179 -23.29 -4.71 -0.11
N TRP A 180 -24.46 -4.11 -0.02
CA TRP A 180 -25.74 -4.83 -0.03
C TRP A 180 -25.98 -5.64 -1.32
N ASP A 181 -25.32 -5.30 -2.44
CA ASP A 181 -25.32 -6.05 -3.70
C ASP A 181 -24.34 -7.24 -3.71
N SER A 182 -23.56 -7.44 -2.66
CA SER A 182 -22.79 -8.67 -2.45
C SER A 182 -23.75 -9.82 -2.14
N TYR A 183 -24.41 -10.31 -3.21
CA TYR A 183 -25.59 -11.17 -3.13
C TYR A 183 -25.35 -12.40 -2.26
N THR A 184 -24.26 -13.13 -2.48
CA THR A 184 -23.95 -14.36 -1.73
C THR A 184 -23.71 -14.11 -0.24
N LEU A 185 -23.17 -12.95 0.14
CA LEU A 185 -22.98 -12.62 1.56
C LEU A 185 -24.30 -12.31 2.26
N TRP A 186 -25.21 -11.58 1.61
CA TRP A 186 -26.42 -11.05 2.25
C TRP A 186 -27.71 -11.80 1.91
N GLN A 187 -27.69 -12.73 0.92
CA GLN A 187 -28.88 -13.41 0.39
C GLN A 187 -29.82 -13.99 1.46
N ASP A 188 -29.24 -14.64 2.47
CA ASP A 188 -30.02 -15.32 3.52
C ASP A 188 -29.87 -14.62 4.88
N VAL A 189 -29.54 -13.33 4.87
CA VAL A 189 -29.34 -12.52 6.07
C VAL A 189 -30.40 -11.41 6.10
N PRO A 190 -31.31 -11.39 7.07
CA PRO A 190 -32.25 -10.29 7.26
C PRO A 190 -31.51 -8.96 7.43
N THR A 191 -32.04 -7.88 6.85
CA THR A 191 -31.42 -6.55 6.88
C THR A 191 -31.13 -6.07 8.31
N GLU A 192 -32.01 -6.38 9.26
CA GLU A 192 -31.83 -6.04 10.68
C GLU A 192 -30.64 -6.78 11.33
N ILE A 193 -30.24 -7.93 10.79
CA ILE A 193 -29.04 -8.68 11.22
C ILE A 193 -27.82 -8.20 10.45
N ALA A 194 -27.93 -8.02 9.14
CA ALA A 194 -26.86 -7.54 8.28
C ALA A 194 -26.32 -6.18 8.76
N SER A 195 -27.21 -5.28 9.15
CA SER A 195 -26.86 -3.95 9.69
C SER A 195 -26.20 -3.94 11.07
N GLN A 196 -26.09 -5.09 11.74
CA GLN A 196 -25.36 -5.22 13.00
C GLN A 196 -23.87 -5.54 12.84
N GLY A 197 -23.41 -5.91 11.63
CA GLY A 197 -22.03 -6.23 11.34
C GLY A 197 -21.68 -7.72 11.36
N GLU A 198 -20.42 -8.05 11.08
CA GLU A 198 -19.98 -9.43 10.82
C GLU A 198 -20.27 -10.42 11.95
N HIS A 199 -20.16 -10.01 13.23
CA HIS A 199 -20.44 -10.92 14.35
C HIS A 199 -21.87 -11.46 14.31
N ALA A 200 -22.86 -10.57 14.15
CA ALA A 200 -24.27 -10.95 14.10
C ALA A 200 -24.58 -11.84 12.87
N VAL A 201 -23.98 -11.49 11.73
CA VAL A 201 -24.12 -12.25 10.47
C VAL A 201 -23.57 -13.66 10.60
N MET A 202 -22.39 -13.81 11.18
CA MET A 202 -21.79 -15.13 11.42
C MET A 202 -22.58 -15.98 12.41
N LYS A 203 -23.16 -15.35 13.44
CA LYS A 203 -24.08 -16.04 14.37
C LYS A 203 -25.35 -16.52 13.66
N HIS A 204 -25.88 -15.75 12.73
CA HIS A 204 -27.09 -16.10 11.97
C HIS A 204 -26.82 -17.23 10.96
N LEU A 205 -25.76 -17.11 10.15
CA LEU A 205 -25.43 -18.06 9.11
C LEU A 205 -24.82 -19.37 9.63
N GLY A 206 -24.16 -19.32 10.79
CA GLY A 206 -23.33 -20.39 11.32
C GLY A 206 -21.95 -20.45 10.64
N LYS A 207 -21.03 -21.17 11.27
CA LYS A 207 -19.60 -21.14 10.92
C LYS A 207 -19.32 -21.54 9.48
N GLU A 208 -19.88 -22.65 9.00
CA GLU A 208 -19.59 -23.19 7.67
C GLU A 208 -20.13 -22.28 6.57
N LYS A 209 -21.44 -21.99 6.61
CA LYS A 209 -22.11 -21.15 5.62
C LYS A 209 -21.59 -19.72 5.65
N GLY A 210 -21.42 -19.14 6.85
CA GLY A 210 -20.89 -17.79 7.00
C GLY A 210 -19.47 -17.67 6.46
N THR A 211 -18.57 -18.62 6.79
CA THR A 211 -17.19 -18.58 6.26
C THR A 211 -17.18 -18.64 4.73
N ALA A 212 -18.00 -19.49 4.11
CA ALA A 212 -18.08 -19.57 2.65
C ALA A 212 -18.60 -18.26 2.01
N ALA A 213 -19.63 -17.65 2.61
CA ALA A 213 -20.20 -16.40 2.11
C ALA A 213 -19.21 -15.22 2.22
N PHE A 214 -18.51 -15.10 3.34
CA PHE A 214 -17.46 -14.08 3.50
C PHE A 214 -16.25 -14.33 2.59
N GLU A 215 -15.90 -15.58 2.32
CA GLU A 215 -14.82 -15.92 1.40
C GLU A 215 -15.13 -15.45 -0.01
N GLU A 216 -16.31 -15.77 -0.54
CA GLU A 216 -16.75 -15.33 -1.87
C GLU A 216 -16.84 -13.80 -1.97
N HIS A 217 -17.33 -13.13 -0.92
CA HIS A 217 -17.33 -11.68 -0.86
C HIS A 217 -15.90 -11.11 -0.98
N ARG A 218 -14.95 -11.65 -0.22
CA ARG A 218 -13.55 -11.19 -0.23
C ARG A 218 -12.87 -11.42 -1.59
N GLU A 219 -13.24 -12.49 -2.30
CA GLU A 219 -12.72 -12.80 -3.64
C GLU A 219 -13.23 -11.83 -4.72
N THR A 220 -14.44 -11.29 -4.55
CA THR A 220 -15.15 -10.57 -5.61
C THR A 220 -15.29 -9.07 -5.36
N TRP A 221 -15.25 -8.62 -4.10
CA TRP A 221 -15.48 -7.20 -3.76
C TRP A 221 -14.34 -6.29 -4.14
N ILE A 222 -13.09 -6.66 -3.80
CA ILE A 222 -11.86 -5.98 -4.24
C ILE A 222 -10.95 -7.02 -4.89
N THR A 223 -10.52 -6.73 -6.10
CA THR A 223 -9.68 -7.62 -6.93
C THR A 223 -8.39 -6.92 -7.35
N GLU A 224 -7.45 -7.67 -7.92
CA GLU A 224 -6.24 -7.07 -8.52
C GLU A 224 -6.59 -6.05 -9.61
N SER A 225 -7.69 -6.27 -10.35
CA SER A 225 -8.16 -5.32 -11.36
C SER A 225 -8.52 -3.96 -10.76
N ASP A 226 -9.14 -3.96 -9.56
CA ASP A 226 -9.44 -2.71 -8.85
C ASP A 226 -8.16 -2.00 -8.43
N ILE A 227 -7.17 -2.73 -7.90
CA ILE A 227 -5.86 -2.17 -7.50
C ILE A 227 -5.11 -1.59 -8.71
N LYS A 228 -5.18 -2.27 -9.85
CA LYS A 228 -4.64 -1.76 -11.11
C LYS A 228 -5.37 -0.49 -11.56
N GLU A 229 -6.71 -0.47 -11.52
CA GLU A 229 -7.52 0.69 -11.90
C GLU A 229 -7.19 1.91 -11.00
N ILE A 230 -7.01 1.69 -9.69
CA ILE A 230 -6.54 2.73 -8.74
C ILE A 230 -5.19 3.30 -9.18
N ALA A 231 -4.22 2.43 -9.48
CA ALA A 231 -2.89 2.86 -9.92
C ALA A 231 -2.91 3.59 -11.28
N ASP A 232 -3.74 3.11 -12.21
CA ASP A 232 -3.89 3.68 -13.55
C ASP A 232 -4.48 5.11 -13.55
N THR A 233 -5.10 5.54 -12.44
CA THR A 233 -5.51 6.96 -12.28
C THR A 233 -4.32 7.92 -12.40
N GLY A 234 -3.10 7.45 -12.13
CA GLY A 234 -1.88 8.26 -12.09
C GLY A 234 -1.82 9.28 -10.93
N VAL A 235 -2.89 9.37 -10.16
CA VAL A 235 -3.10 10.31 -9.05
C VAL A 235 -3.01 9.61 -7.72
N LEU A 236 -3.76 8.52 -7.57
CA LEU A 236 -3.78 7.72 -6.37
C LEU A 236 -2.48 6.93 -6.26
N ASN A 237 -1.90 6.95 -5.09
CA ASN A 237 -0.62 6.30 -4.81
C ASN A 237 -0.65 5.43 -3.56
N THR A 238 -1.79 5.37 -2.87
CA THR A 238 -1.95 4.68 -1.61
C THR A 238 -3.35 4.07 -1.52
N VAL A 239 -3.47 2.93 -0.86
CA VAL A 239 -4.75 2.36 -0.43
C VAL A 239 -4.77 2.23 1.09
N ARG A 240 -5.93 2.52 1.72
CA ARG A 240 -6.17 2.28 3.15
C ARG A 240 -7.16 1.13 3.28
N VAL A 241 -6.76 0.07 3.98
CA VAL A 241 -7.57 -1.15 4.09
C VAL A 241 -8.06 -1.36 5.52
N PRO A 242 -9.38 -1.32 5.77
CA PRO A 242 -9.98 -1.69 7.05
C PRO A 242 -9.80 -3.18 7.34
N VAL A 243 -9.37 -3.52 8.56
CA VAL A 243 -9.27 -4.91 9.05
C VAL A 243 -9.78 -5.03 10.49
N GLY A 244 -10.36 -6.17 10.83
CA GLY A 244 -10.81 -6.47 12.19
C GLY A 244 -9.78 -7.31 12.96
N TYR A 245 -9.79 -7.22 14.30
CA TYR A 245 -8.85 -7.93 15.17
C TYR A 245 -8.84 -9.45 14.98
N TRP A 246 -9.94 -10.02 14.49
CA TRP A 246 -10.05 -11.47 14.22
C TRP A 246 -9.19 -11.94 13.06
N ILE A 247 -8.65 -11.05 12.22
CA ILE A 247 -7.81 -11.44 11.07
C ILE A 247 -6.54 -12.17 11.50
N ILE A 248 -6.03 -11.90 12.71
CA ILE A 248 -4.84 -12.57 13.24
C ILE A 248 -5.10 -14.04 13.57
N ARG A 249 -6.37 -14.44 13.73
CA ARG A 249 -6.77 -15.82 14.03
C ARG A 249 -6.48 -16.80 12.89
N ASP A 250 -6.22 -16.31 11.70
CA ASP A 250 -5.77 -17.13 10.58
C ASP A 250 -4.32 -17.64 10.76
N ALA A 251 -3.54 -17.00 11.62
CA ALA A 251 -2.14 -17.34 11.88
C ALA A 251 -1.86 -17.74 13.33
N VAL A 252 -2.72 -17.33 14.26
CA VAL A 252 -2.55 -17.58 15.70
C VAL A 252 -3.80 -18.27 16.22
N ASP A 253 -3.64 -19.50 16.66
CA ASP A 253 -4.74 -20.25 17.26
C ASP A 253 -4.90 -19.84 18.74
N SER A 254 -6.10 -19.34 19.08
CA SER A 254 -6.49 -18.98 20.46
C SER A 254 -7.96 -19.35 20.62
N PRO A 255 -8.25 -20.64 20.80
CA PRO A 255 -9.63 -21.13 20.84
C PRO A 255 -10.38 -20.60 22.07
N GLY A 256 -11.68 -20.36 21.85
CA GLY A 256 -12.63 -20.07 22.93
C GLY A 256 -12.81 -18.60 23.27
N ASP A 257 -12.32 -17.67 22.45
CA ASP A 257 -12.62 -16.24 22.60
C ASP A 257 -13.67 -15.75 21.58
N GLU A 258 -14.09 -14.50 21.73
CA GLU A 258 -15.05 -13.84 20.85
C GLU A 258 -14.61 -13.85 19.37
N GLY A 259 -13.29 -13.83 19.11
CA GLY A 259 -12.72 -13.87 17.78
C GLY A 259 -13.00 -15.16 16.97
N ASP A 260 -13.40 -16.24 17.64
CA ASP A 260 -13.72 -17.52 16.98
C ASP A 260 -15.07 -17.51 16.22
N VAL A 261 -15.90 -16.50 16.48
CA VAL A 261 -17.19 -16.34 15.79
C VAL A 261 -17.00 -15.86 14.35
N TYR A 262 -16.01 -15.00 14.10
CA TYR A 262 -15.81 -14.38 12.79
C TYR A 262 -15.31 -15.35 11.73
N ALA A 263 -15.57 -15.00 10.47
CA ALA A 263 -15.12 -15.79 9.33
C ALA A 263 -13.60 -15.78 9.18
N ARG A 264 -12.98 -16.96 9.17
CA ARG A 264 -11.56 -17.15 8.91
C ARG A 264 -11.22 -16.90 7.43
N GLY A 265 -9.93 -16.81 7.11
CA GLY A 265 -9.41 -16.74 5.74
C GLY A 265 -9.18 -15.31 5.22
N GLY A 266 -9.34 -14.27 6.05
CA GLY A 266 -9.14 -12.87 5.65
C GLY A 266 -7.67 -12.48 5.44
N LEU A 267 -6.76 -13.08 6.20
CA LEU A 267 -5.34 -12.69 6.21
C LEU A 267 -4.65 -12.92 4.86
N LYS A 268 -5.02 -13.96 4.11
CA LYS A 268 -4.44 -14.24 2.78
C LYS A 268 -4.71 -13.11 1.77
N TYR A 269 -5.86 -12.43 1.88
CA TYR A 269 -6.19 -11.30 1.02
C TYR A 269 -5.38 -10.06 1.37
N LEU A 270 -5.14 -9.82 2.66
CA LEU A 270 -4.25 -8.76 3.11
C LEU A 270 -2.80 -9.03 2.68
N ASP A 271 -2.36 -10.31 2.76
CA ASP A 271 -1.04 -10.72 2.29
C ASP A 271 -0.86 -10.46 0.79
N VAL A 272 -1.82 -10.87 -0.03
CA VAL A 272 -1.75 -10.69 -1.48
C VAL A 272 -1.84 -9.21 -1.87
N LEU A 273 -2.67 -8.42 -1.17
CA LEU A 273 -2.72 -6.97 -1.38
C LEU A 273 -1.35 -6.33 -1.16
N ILE A 274 -0.69 -6.62 -0.03
CA ILE A 274 0.53 -5.93 0.38
C ILE A 274 1.77 -6.46 -0.37
N ASN A 275 1.89 -7.79 -0.51
CA ASN A 275 3.12 -8.41 -1.00
C ASN A 275 3.11 -8.70 -2.51
N ASP A 276 1.96 -8.53 -3.17
CA ASP A 276 1.82 -8.75 -4.62
C ASP A 276 1.19 -7.54 -5.30
N TRP A 277 -0.12 -7.31 -5.15
CA TRP A 277 -0.84 -6.30 -5.94
C TRP A 277 -0.31 -4.88 -5.75
N ALA A 278 -0.20 -4.41 -4.51
CA ALA A 278 0.29 -3.06 -4.23
C ALA A 278 1.76 -2.88 -4.60
N LEU A 279 2.57 -3.91 -4.38
CA LEU A 279 3.98 -3.91 -4.79
C LEU A 279 4.11 -3.80 -6.31
N LYS A 280 3.36 -4.62 -7.06
CA LYS A 280 3.34 -4.67 -8.52
C LYS A 280 2.89 -3.34 -9.14
N HIS A 281 1.87 -2.72 -8.57
CA HIS A 281 1.28 -1.48 -9.06
C HIS A 281 1.84 -0.21 -8.42
N ASN A 282 2.92 -0.32 -7.61
CA ASN A 282 3.58 0.79 -6.92
C ASN A 282 2.61 1.65 -6.08
N LEU A 283 1.72 0.99 -5.34
CA LEU A 283 0.82 1.61 -4.37
C LEU A 283 1.28 1.33 -2.95
N ALA A 284 1.26 2.33 -2.08
CA ALA A 284 1.49 2.15 -0.66
C ALA A 284 0.23 1.61 0.04
N VAL A 285 0.40 0.86 1.12
CA VAL A 285 -0.71 0.30 1.89
C VAL A 285 -0.67 0.79 3.33
N ILE A 286 -1.75 1.42 3.78
CA ILE A 286 -2.03 1.71 5.20
C ILE A 286 -3.09 0.70 5.65
N VAL A 287 -2.79 -0.06 6.71
CA VAL A 287 -3.75 -0.97 7.33
C VAL A 287 -4.46 -0.24 8.46
N SER A 288 -5.78 -0.07 8.35
CA SER A 288 -6.59 0.47 9.44
C SER A 288 -7.01 -0.65 10.38
N LEU A 289 -6.57 -0.61 11.64
CA LEU A 289 -7.10 -1.46 12.70
C LEU A 289 -8.51 -0.96 13.02
N HIS A 290 -9.49 -1.46 12.25
CA HIS A 290 -10.81 -0.84 12.10
C HIS A 290 -11.82 -1.32 13.14
N ALA A 291 -11.69 -2.58 13.56
CA ALA A 291 -12.55 -3.21 14.54
C ALA A 291 -11.70 -3.88 15.62
N HIS A 292 -11.98 -3.56 16.87
CA HIS A 292 -11.27 -4.06 18.04
C HIS A 292 -12.17 -4.93 18.91
N GLN A 293 -11.59 -5.88 19.63
CA GLN A 293 -12.32 -6.71 20.59
C GLN A 293 -13.01 -5.83 21.63
N GLY A 294 -14.29 -6.13 21.91
CA GLY A 294 -15.13 -5.31 22.78
C GLY A 294 -15.65 -4.02 22.14
N SER A 295 -15.37 -3.80 20.85
CA SER A 295 -15.77 -2.63 20.06
C SER A 295 -15.40 -1.27 20.68
N GLN A 296 -14.73 -0.43 19.93
CA GLN A 296 -14.34 0.92 20.32
C GLN A 296 -15.44 1.96 20.10
N ASN A 297 -16.48 1.65 19.32
CA ASN A 297 -17.49 2.65 18.97
C ASN A 297 -18.94 2.12 18.89
N GLY A 298 -19.16 0.82 18.97
CA GLY A 298 -20.49 0.21 18.93
C GLY A 298 -21.16 0.17 17.56
N TYR A 299 -20.51 0.67 16.50
CA TYR A 299 -21.05 0.67 15.14
C TYR A 299 -20.79 -0.66 14.41
N ALA A 300 -21.59 -0.95 13.38
CA ALA A 300 -21.48 -2.17 12.58
C ALA A 300 -20.07 -2.41 12.01
N HIS A 301 -19.36 -1.36 11.63
CA HIS A 301 -18.00 -1.44 11.09
C HIS A 301 -16.93 -1.79 12.15
N SER A 302 -17.24 -1.75 13.44
CA SER A 302 -16.42 -2.34 14.50
C SER A 302 -16.88 -3.76 14.87
N ALA A 303 -17.90 -4.27 14.18
CA ALA A 303 -18.47 -5.62 14.29
C ALA A 303 -18.67 -6.07 15.75
N PRO A 304 -19.39 -5.29 16.59
CA PRO A 304 -19.56 -5.58 18.01
C PRO A 304 -20.40 -6.86 18.21
N VAL A 305 -20.26 -7.48 19.38
CA VAL A 305 -21.13 -8.60 19.79
C VAL A 305 -22.60 -8.15 19.88
N ALA A 306 -22.81 -6.90 20.31
CA ALA A 306 -24.12 -6.24 20.29
C ALA A 306 -23.93 -4.79 19.83
N VAL A 307 -24.72 -4.36 18.85
CA VAL A 307 -24.69 -2.98 18.34
C VAL A 307 -24.93 -1.99 19.49
N GLY A 308 -24.11 -0.94 19.53
CA GLY A 308 -24.12 0.06 20.60
C GLY A 308 -23.26 -0.29 21.81
N ALA A 309 -22.77 -1.53 21.95
CA ALA A 309 -21.83 -1.88 23.01
C ALA A 309 -20.45 -1.28 22.73
N ILE A 310 -19.88 -0.57 23.72
CA ILE A 310 -18.58 0.10 23.64
C ILE A 310 -17.76 -0.37 24.86
N ASP A 311 -17.21 -1.58 24.75
CA ASP A 311 -16.55 -2.26 25.87
C ASP A 311 -15.02 -2.33 25.72
N TRP A 312 -14.46 -1.77 24.65
CA TRP A 312 -13.03 -1.85 24.40
C TRP A 312 -12.18 -1.31 25.55
N SER A 313 -12.48 -0.10 26.04
CA SER A 313 -11.69 0.55 27.08
C SER A 313 -11.98 0.06 28.51
N SER A 314 -13.01 -0.76 28.70
CA SER A 314 -13.42 -1.27 30.01
C SER A 314 -12.71 -2.57 30.42
N SER A 315 -11.98 -3.20 29.49
CA SER A 315 -11.35 -4.50 29.70
C SER A 315 -9.87 -4.52 29.29
N ASN A 316 -8.99 -4.90 30.22
CA ASN A 316 -7.57 -5.13 29.92
C ASN A 316 -7.36 -6.24 28.87
N ALA A 317 -8.26 -7.22 28.78
CA ALA A 317 -8.20 -8.27 27.76
C ALA A 317 -8.42 -7.67 26.37
N ASN A 318 -9.39 -6.76 26.19
CA ASN A 318 -9.66 -6.09 24.92
C ASN A 318 -8.49 -5.19 24.49
N ILE A 319 -7.90 -4.45 25.45
CA ILE A 319 -6.73 -3.61 25.20
C ILE A 319 -5.53 -4.47 24.78
N ASN A 320 -5.27 -5.57 25.48
CA ASN A 320 -4.19 -6.48 25.14
C ASN A 320 -4.39 -7.13 23.76
N SER A 321 -5.61 -7.55 23.42
CA SER A 321 -5.96 -8.04 22.08
C SER A 321 -5.60 -7.01 21.01
N SER A 322 -5.89 -5.72 21.23
CA SER A 322 -5.53 -4.65 20.30
C SER A 322 -4.03 -4.43 20.19
N LEU A 323 -3.29 -4.56 21.29
CA LEU A 323 -1.82 -4.48 21.30
C LEU A 323 -1.19 -5.66 20.54
N GLU A 324 -1.72 -6.87 20.70
CA GLU A 324 -1.31 -8.06 19.95
C GLU A 324 -1.61 -7.90 18.46
N PHE A 325 -2.79 -7.40 18.13
CA PHE A 325 -3.20 -7.12 16.76
C PHE A 325 -2.26 -6.14 16.07
N ALA A 326 -1.98 -4.99 16.68
CA ALA A 326 -1.05 -4.00 16.15
C ALA A 326 0.36 -4.57 15.98
N THR A 327 0.85 -5.31 16.97
CA THR A 327 2.18 -5.93 16.95
C THR A 327 2.29 -7.00 15.87
N PHE A 328 1.26 -7.84 15.72
CA PHE A 328 1.21 -8.89 14.71
C PHE A 328 1.30 -8.32 13.29
N ILE A 329 0.45 -7.34 12.96
CA ILE A 329 0.44 -6.72 11.63
C ILE A 329 1.78 -6.03 11.35
N ALA A 330 2.30 -5.26 12.29
CA ALA A 330 3.59 -4.59 12.14
C ALA A 330 4.75 -5.58 11.94
N GLY A 331 4.78 -6.66 12.71
CA GLY A 331 5.81 -7.69 12.61
C GLY A 331 5.74 -8.46 11.29
N ARG A 332 4.51 -8.79 10.84
CA ARG A 332 4.27 -9.55 9.60
C ARG A 332 4.77 -8.82 8.36
N TYR A 333 4.53 -7.52 8.27
CA TYR A 333 4.83 -6.73 7.06
C TYR A 333 6.05 -5.82 7.20
N LYS A 334 6.91 -6.02 8.20
CA LYS A 334 8.08 -5.16 8.45
C LYS A 334 9.04 -5.04 7.26
N ASP A 335 9.16 -6.09 6.47
CA ASP A 335 10.06 -6.16 5.33
C ASP A 335 9.34 -5.97 3.97
N SER A 336 8.03 -5.68 3.99
CA SER A 336 7.22 -5.50 2.77
C SER A 336 7.37 -4.08 2.23
N PRO A 337 7.89 -3.89 0.99
CA PRO A 337 8.16 -2.56 0.45
C PRO A 337 6.91 -1.71 0.20
N ALA A 338 5.72 -2.34 0.06
CA ALA A 338 4.47 -1.61 -0.12
C ALA A 338 3.81 -1.21 1.21
N PHE A 339 4.19 -1.82 2.33
CA PHE A 339 3.59 -1.54 3.62
C PHE A 339 4.02 -0.17 4.16
N LEU A 340 3.12 0.80 4.16
CA LEU A 340 3.39 2.16 4.64
C LEU A 340 3.21 2.26 6.16
N GLY A 341 2.14 1.68 6.71
CA GLY A 341 1.90 1.77 8.14
C GLY A 341 0.53 1.29 8.61
N LEU A 342 0.21 1.66 9.84
CA LEU A 342 -0.99 1.27 10.58
C LEU A 342 -1.75 2.50 11.08
N GLY A 343 -3.09 2.50 10.94
CA GLY A 343 -3.99 3.29 11.76
C GLY A 343 -4.37 2.48 13.00
N LEU A 344 -4.02 2.95 14.19
CA LEU A 344 -4.12 2.15 15.41
C LEU A 344 -5.54 1.96 15.95
N MET A 345 -6.45 2.88 15.66
CA MET A 345 -7.83 2.83 16.13
C MET A 345 -8.73 3.63 15.20
N ASN A 346 -9.80 3.02 14.71
CA ASN A 346 -10.77 3.72 13.87
C ASN A 346 -11.92 4.28 14.70
N GLU A 347 -12.12 5.60 14.65
CA GLU A 347 -13.30 6.31 15.21
C GLU A 347 -13.67 5.88 16.63
N PRO A 348 -12.78 6.00 17.62
CA PRO A 348 -13.15 5.68 18.99
C PRO A 348 -14.28 6.61 19.46
N ALA A 349 -15.34 6.03 20.04
CA ALA A 349 -16.52 6.77 20.48
C ALA A 349 -16.25 7.66 21.71
N PRO A 350 -17.09 8.67 21.99
CA PRO A 350 -16.95 9.54 23.16
C PRO A 350 -16.97 8.81 24.51
N LEU A 351 -17.59 7.62 24.56
CA LEU A 351 -17.61 6.77 25.77
C LEU A 351 -16.32 5.97 25.97
N THR A 352 -15.42 5.94 24.99
CA THR A 352 -14.10 5.35 25.16
C THR A 352 -13.27 6.20 26.13
N ASP A 353 -12.70 5.58 27.15
CA ASP A 353 -11.85 6.31 28.11
C ASP A 353 -10.62 6.88 27.41
N ARG A 354 -10.55 8.21 27.34
CA ARG A 354 -9.46 8.93 26.67
C ARG A 354 -8.08 8.59 27.24
N LYS A 355 -7.94 8.39 28.56
CA LYS A 355 -6.65 8.07 29.17
C LYS A 355 -6.20 6.66 28.77
N VAL A 356 -7.14 5.73 28.71
CA VAL A 356 -6.90 4.36 28.24
C VAL A 356 -6.48 4.38 26.76
N LEU A 357 -7.19 5.14 25.93
CA LEU A 357 -6.87 5.29 24.50
C LEU A 357 -5.44 5.82 24.30
N LEU A 358 -5.05 6.86 25.04
CA LEU A 358 -3.73 7.44 24.92
C LEU A 358 -2.62 6.50 25.43
N SER A 359 -2.87 5.77 26.51
CA SER A 359 -1.95 4.75 27.01
C SER A 359 -1.77 3.62 25.99
N TYR A 360 -2.86 3.19 25.35
CA TYR A 360 -2.83 2.20 24.27
C TYR A 360 -1.94 2.66 23.10
N TYR A 361 -2.05 3.92 22.65
CA TYR A 361 -1.22 4.44 21.58
C TYR A 361 0.27 4.42 21.92
N VAL A 362 0.64 4.81 23.13
CA VAL A 362 2.04 4.76 23.60
C VAL A 362 2.57 3.33 23.64
N ASP A 363 1.78 2.40 24.18
CA ASP A 363 2.19 1.00 24.32
C ASP A 363 2.23 0.28 22.95
N ALA A 364 1.27 0.57 22.07
CA ALA A 364 1.29 0.07 20.69
C ALA A 364 2.53 0.57 19.93
N TYR A 365 2.85 1.87 20.04
CA TYR A 365 4.07 2.43 19.44
C TYR A 365 5.31 1.65 19.90
N ARG A 366 5.48 1.46 21.21
CA ARG A 366 6.64 0.75 21.76
C ARG A 366 6.74 -0.70 21.25
N ARG A 367 5.61 -1.41 21.24
CA ARG A 367 5.55 -2.80 20.76
C ARG A 367 5.84 -2.91 19.27
N ILE A 368 5.29 -2.02 18.45
CA ILE A 368 5.54 -1.97 17.01
C ILE A 368 7.03 -1.70 16.74
N ARG A 369 7.63 -0.70 17.38
CA ARG A 369 9.07 -0.41 17.22
C ARG A 369 9.96 -1.56 17.70
N ALA A 370 9.54 -2.31 18.72
CA ALA A 370 10.25 -3.50 19.20
C ALA A 370 10.27 -4.66 18.17
N THR A 371 9.34 -4.69 17.19
CA THR A 371 9.39 -5.64 16.06
C THR A 371 10.52 -5.32 15.06
N GLY A 372 11.14 -4.15 15.16
CA GLY A 372 12.08 -3.61 14.18
C GLY A 372 11.39 -2.85 13.03
N ASN A 373 10.07 -2.66 13.08
CA ASN A 373 9.33 -1.92 12.05
C ASN A 373 9.25 -0.42 12.40
N ASP A 374 9.74 0.42 11.48
CA ASP A 374 9.71 1.88 11.58
C ASP A 374 8.56 2.52 10.77
N CYS A 375 7.54 1.74 10.43
CA CYS A 375 6.38 2.18 9.63
C CYS A 375 5.68 3.42 10.23
N ILE A 376 4.86 4.07 9.41
CA ILE A 376 3.96 5.12 9.88
C ILE A 376 2.94 4.52 10.84
N ILE A 377 2.69 5.25 11.92
CA ILE A 377 1.63 4.93 12.88
C ILE A 377 0.68 6.11 12.89
N SER A 378 -0.56 5.93 12.45
CA SER A 378 -1.57 6.97 12.59
C SER A 378 -2.43 6.74 13.83
N VAL A 379 -2.76 7.82 14.51
CA VAL A 379 -3.56 7.85 15.73
C VAL A 379 -4.76 8.77 15.53
N SER A 380 -5.93 8.32 15.97
CA SER A 380 -7.19 9.05 15.80
C SER A 380 -7.69 9.60 17.14
N PRO A 381 -8.28 10.81 17.19
CA PRO A 381 -8.96 11.32 18.36
C PRO A 381 -10.31 10.59 18.56
N LEU A 382 -11.02 10.93 19.61
CA LEU A 382 -12.43 10.53 19.73
C LEU A 382 -13.20 11.09 18.51
N VAL A 383 -14.19 10.34 18.04
CA VAL A 383 -14.93 10.69 16.81
C VAL A 383 -15.62 12.07 16.88
N THR A 384 -15.86 12.58 18.07
CA THR A 384 -16.38 13.94 18.32
C THR A 384 -15.30 15.02 18.39
N GLU A 385 -14.02 14.64 18.38
CA GLU A 385 -12.88 15.53 18.53
C GLU A 385 -12.05 15.56 17.24
N GLN A 386 -12.70 15.67 16.06
CA GLN A 386 -12.02 15.66 14.76
C GLN A 386 -11.24 16.97 14.51
N ASP A 387 -10.42 17.33 15.48
CA ASP A 387 -9.51 18.48 15.49
C ASP A 387 -8.07 17.96 15.72
N PRO A 388 -7.09 18.34 14.89
CA PRO A 388 -5.67 18.00 15.08
C PRO A 388 -5.09 18.35 16.46
N LYS A 389 -5.67 19.30 17.18
CA LYS A 389 -5.28 19.64 18.56
C LYS A 389 -5.59 18.57 19.60
N GLY A 390 -6.51 17.63 19.30
CA GLY A 390 -6.86 16.54 20.20
C GLY A 390 -5.68 15.70 20.66
N PHE A 391 -4.52 15.83 20.01
CA PHE A 391 -3.28 15.10 20.30
C PHE A 391 -2.16 15.97 20.90
N ASP A 392 -2.43 17.22 21.24
CA ASP A 392 -1.40 18.11 21.79
C ASP A 392 -0.74 17.51 23.05
N GLY A 393 0.60 17.42 23.00
CA GLY A 393 1.41 16.90 24.09
C GLY A 393 1.51 15.38 24.21
N ILE A 394 0.90 14.61 23.28
CA ILE A 394 0.84 13.14 23.35
C ILE A 394 1.43 12.56 22.08
N ILE A 395 2.33 11.58 22.16
CA ILE A 395 2.91 10.91 20.97
C ILE A 395 3.39 11.91 19.89
N LEU A 396 4.20 12.90 20.31
CA LEU A 396 4.73 13.92 19.39
C LEU A 396 6.20 13.68 19.03
N ALA A 397 6.56 14.03 17.79
CA ALA A 397 7.96 14.16 17.39
C ALA A 397 8.68 15.24 18.24
N PRO A 398 9.99 15.12 18.50
CA PRO A 398 10.90 14.08 18.01
C PRO A 398 10.96 12.80 18.88
N VAL A 399 10.21 12.71 19.97
CA VAL A 399 10.23 11.55 20.87
C VAL A 399 9.60 10.32 20.22
N TYR A 400 8.56 10.55 19.44
CA TYR A 400 7.84 9.51 18.70
C TYR A 400 7.94 9.79 17.20
N GLU A 401 8.81 9.06 16.52
CA GLU A 401 9.05 9.22 15.09
C GLU A 401 8.02 8.45 14.25
N ASN A 402 7.76 8.94 13.03
CA ASN A 402 6.83 8.34 12.07
C ASN A 402 5.41 8.17 12.64
N VAL A 403 4.93 9.16 13.37
CA VAL A 403 3.55 9.24 13.85
C VAL A 403 2.79 10.31 13.06
N TRP A 404 1.57 9.96 12.63
CA TRP A 404 0.63 10.86 11.98
C TRP A 404 -0.60 11.06 12.84
N ASN A 405 -1.14 12.28 12.86
CA ASN A 405 -2.45 12.57 13.42
C ASN A 405 -3.50 12.29 12.35
N GLU A 406 -4.43 11.39 12.61
CA GLU A 406 -5.48 11.00 11.66
C GLU A 406 -6.82 11.57 12.11
N ILE A 407 -7.51 12.27 11.20
CA ILE A 407 -8.88 12.75 11.38
C ILE A 407 -9.77 12.27 10.25
N HIS A 408 -11.09 12.27 10.48
CA HIS A 408 -12.10 12.01 9.47
C HIS A 408 -12.93 13.27 9.24
N ALA A 409 -13.02 13.71 7.99
CA ALA A 409 -13.65 14.98 7.63
C ALA A 409 -14.90 14.74 6.79
N TYR A 410 -16.05 14.70 7.46
CA TYR A 410 -17.37 14.59 6.84
C TYR A 410 -18.24 15.78 7.18
N PHE A 411 -18.79 16.43 6.17
CA PHE A 411 -19.67 17.59 6.32
C PHE A 411 -21.14 17.17 6.29
N MET A 412 -21.52 16.21 7.16
CA MET A 412 -22.86 15.63 7.21
C MET A 412 -23.48 15.69 8.63
N ARG A 413 -22.89 15.03 9.61
CA ARG A 413 -23.37 15.02 10.98
C ARG A 413 -22.99 16.31 11.70
N GLY A 414 -23.97 16.94 12.34
CA GLY A 414 -23.81 18.26 12.95
C GLY A 414 -24.01 19.43 11.97
N TYR A 415 -24.36 19.12 10.71
CA TYR A 415 -24.63 20.09 9.66
C TYR A 415 -26.03 19.91 9.04
N GLU A 416 -26.91 19.15 9.69
CA GLU A 416 -28.23 18.74 9.17
C GLU A 416 -29.15 19.92 8.87
N ASP A 417 -28.97 21.04 9.54
CA ASP A 417 -29.71 22.29 9.36
C ASP A 417 -29.05 23.26 8.34
N LYS A 418 -27.93 22.87 7.72
CA LYS A 418 -27.17 23.72 6.81
C LYS A 418 -27.50 23.44 5.35
N GLY A 419 -27.58 24.50 4.55
CA GLY A 419 -27.72 24.38 3.10
C GLY A 419 -26.37 24.26 2.39
N GLU A 420 -26.40 23.85 1.11
CA GLU A 420 -25.21 23.65 0.27
C GLU A 420 -24.28 24.87 0.24
N ALA A 421 -24.82 26.05 0.02
CA ALA A 421 -24.04 27.30 -0.02
C ALA A 421 -23.31 27.57 1.30
N TRP A 422 -23.97 27.30 2.44
CA TRP A 422 -23.35 27.47 3.75
C TRP A 422 -22.19 26.48 3.94
N ILE A 423 -22.37 25.20 3.54
CA ILE A 423 -21.30 24.20 3.63
C ILE A 423 -20.09 24.64 2.80
N LEU A 424 -20.32 25.09 1.57
CA LEU A 424 -19.24 25.55 0.68
C LEU A 424 -18.46 26.74 1.27
N GLU A 425 -19.13 27.68 1.91
CA GLU A 425 -18.49 28.79 2.62
C GLU A 425 -17.76 28.33 3.88
N HIS A 426 -18.38 27.40 4.63
CA HIS A 426 -17.80 26.85 5.85
C HIS A 426 -16.49 26.10 5.64
N LEU A 427 -16.24 25.50 4.47
CA LEU A 427 -14.97 24.82 4.17
C LEU A 427 -13.75 25.72 4.36
N ASP A 428 -13.86 27.01 4.05
CA ASP A 428 -12.75 27.97 4.23
C ASP A 428 -12.51 28.23 5.73
N THR A 429 -13.57 28.31 6.53
CA THR A 429 -13.49 28.40 7.99
C THR A 429 -12.91 27.11 8.60
N TYR A 430 -13.40 25.95 8.17
CA TYR A 430 -12.90 24.65 8.62
C TYR A 430 -11.38 24.50 8.34
N LYS A 431 -10.93 24.90 7.16
CA LYS A 431 -9.51 24.92 6.81
C LYS A 431 -8.69 25.72 7.83
N THR A 432 -9.10 26.96 8.11
CA THR A 432 -8.33 27.87 8.98
C THR A 432 -8.42 27.52 10.45
N GLU A 433 -9.56 27.08 10.92
CA GLU A 433 -9.80 26.83 12.35
C GLU A 433 -9.42 25.43 12.79
N ASN A 434 -9.54 24.43 11.90
CA ASN A 434 -9.26 23.04 12.21
C ASN A 434 -7.94 22.55 11.60
N LEU A 435 -7.74 22.69 10.30
CA LEU A 435 -6.61 22.05 9.64
C LEU A 435 -5.29 22.81 9.82
N GLN A 436 -5.30 24.16 9.76
CA GLN A 436 -4.10 24.98 9.92
C GLN A 436 -3.57 25.05 11.36
N ARG A 437 -4.35 24.59 12.33
CA ARG A 437 -3.97 24.56 13.75
C ARG A 437 -3.28 23.26 14.16
N GLN A 438 -2.48 22.68 13.25
CA GLN A 438 -1.78 21.42 13.49
C GLN A 438 -0.81 21.51 14.65
N SER A 439 -0.72 20.43 15.43
CA SER A 439 0.33 20.28 16.44
C SER A 439 1.71 20.24 15.77
N PRO A 440 2.71 20.98 16.27
CA PRO A 440 4.07 20.88 15.75
C PRO A 440 4.60 19.45 15.85
N GLY A 441 5.12 18.94 14.75
CA GLY A 441 5.88 17.69 14.72
C GLY A 441 5.23 16.51 14.03
N ASN A 442 3.93 16.26 14.18
CA ASN A 442 3.22 15.18 13.49
C ASN A 442 2.60 15.67 12.19
N ARG A 443 2.59 14.82 11.16
CA ARG A 443 1.86 15.12 9.92
C ARG A 443 0.38 14.84 10.11
N LEU A 444 -0.46 15.65 9.48
CA LEU A 444 -1.91 15.45 9.43
C LEU A 444 -2.26 14.51 8.27
N PHE A 445 -3.04 13.49 8.56
CA PHE A 445 -3.64 12.57 7.58
C PHE A 445 -5.17 12.65 7.71
N VAL A 446 -5.86 12.98 6.62
CA VAL A 446 -7.31 12.89 6.55
C VAL A 446 -7.66 11.48 6.11
N GLY A 447 -7.85 10.56 7.07
CA GLY A 447 -8.02 9.13 6.83
C GLY A 447 -9.32 8.75 6.15
N GLN A 448 -10.35 9.62 6.27
CA GLN A 448 -11.62 9.46 5.57
C GLN A 448 -12.23 10.81 5.21
N TRP A 449 -12.75 10.91 3.99
CA TRP A 449 -13.58 12.00 3.51
C TRP A 449 -14.38 11.52 2.29
N SER A 450 -15.47 12.19 1.94
CA SER A 450 -16.30 11.84 0.78
C SER A 450 -17.02 13.05 0.22
N MET A 451 -17.84 12.82 -0.80
CA MET A 451 -18.69 13.85 -1.41
C MET A 451 -20.07 13.97 -0.74
N VAL A 452 -20.24 13.33 0.44
CA VAL A 452 -21.50 13.38 1.16
C VAL A 452 -21.72 14.77 1.76
N GLY A 453 -22.94 15.26 1.63
CA GLY A 453 -23.45 16.45 2.33
C GLY A 453 -24.38 16.09 3.47
N PRO A 454 -24.91 17.11 4.18
CA PRO A 454 -25.85 16.87 5.26
C PRO A 454 -27.11 16.20 4.71
N PRO A 455 -27.71 15.26 5.48
CA PRO A 455 -28.98 14.68 5.12
C PRO A 455 -30.09 15.74 5.33
N ASP A 456 -30.48 16.41 4.26
CA ASP A 456 -31.76 17.13 4.21
C ASP A 456 -32.86 16.17 3.73
N GLU A 457 -34.09 16.69 3.52
CA GLU A 457 -35.17 15.88 2.94
C GLU A 457 -34.83 15.29 1.55
N LYS A 458 -33.76 15.78 0.91
CA LYS A 458 -33.24 15.36 -0.39
C LYS A 458 -31.95 14.53 -0.28
N GLY A 459 -31.35 14.49 0.89
CA GLY A 459 -30.27 13.57 1.26
C GLY A 459 -28.88 13.87 0.72
N MET A 460 -28.63 14.90 -0.10
CA MET A 460 -27.33 15.24 -0.67
C MET A 460 -27.34 16.58 -1.40
N PHE A 461 -26.19 17.01 -1.89
CA PHE A 461 -26.08 18.13 -2.81
C PHE A 461 -26.89 17.89 -4.08
N GLN A 462 -27.92 18.72 -4.31
CA GLN A 462 -28.84 18.62 -5.45
C GLN A 462 -28.38 19.44 -6.66
N ASP A 463 -27.72 20.58 -6.41
CA ASP A 463 -27.13 21.38 -7.45
C ASP A 463 -25.79 20.80 -7.89
N ILE A 464 -25.68 20.45 -9.18
CA ILE A 464 -24.47 19.82 -9.73
C ILE A 464 -23.25 20.75 -9.63
N GLY A 465 -23.45 22.06 -9.77
CA GLY A 465 -22.38 23.04 -9.62
C GLY A 465 -21.86 23.09 -8.18
N CYS A 466 -22.76 23.09 -7.20
CA CYS A 466 -22.42 23.01 -5.78
C CYS A 466 -21.72 21.68 -5.44
N PHE A 467 -22.16 20.58 -6.02
CA PHE A 467 -21.51 19.27 -5.84
C PHE A 467 -20.05 19.27 -6.35
N HIS A 468 -19.82 19.80 -7.57
CA HIS A 468 -18.46 19.93 -8.10
C HIS A 468 -17.59 20.87 -7.26
N GLU A 469 -18.16 21.98 -6.80
CA GLU A 469 -17.46 22.94 -5.95
C GLU A 469 -17.08 22.31 -4.61
N LEU A 470 -17.96 21.49 -4.01
CA LEU A 470 -17.67 20.73 -2.81
C LEU A 470 -16.40 19.87 -2.97
N GLY A 471 -16.34 19.09 -4.04
CA GLY A 471 -15.19 18.23 -4.33
C GLY A 471 -13.92 19.02 -4.56
N ARG A 472 -14.00 20.06 -5.39
CA ARG A 472 -12.86 20.93 -5.70
C ARG A 472 -12.30 21.61 -4.46
N LYS A 473 -13.13 22.18 -3.59
CA LYS A 473 -12.73 22.84 -2.36
C LYS A 473 -12.13 21.84 -1.36
N GLN A 474 -12.76 20.68 -1.15
CA GLN A 474 -12.22 19.64 -0.25
C GLN A 474 -10.83 19.17 -0.73
N LEU A 475 -10.68 18.83 -2.03
CA LEU A 475 -9.38 18.41 -2.57
C LEU A 475 -8.31 19.49 -2.44
N ALA A 476 -8.62 20.74 -2.77
CA ALA A 476 -7.69 21.86 -2.63
C ALA A 476 -7.25 22.01 -1.17
N MET A 477 -8.19 22.00 -0.24
CA MET A 477 -7.94 22.11 1.20
C MET A 477 -7.07 20.97 1.71
N PHE A 478 -7.39 19.72 1.38
CA PHE A 478 -6.62 18.55 1.85
C PHE A 478 -5.24 18.45 1.16
N ASN A 479 -5.13 18.81 -0.12
CA ASN A 479 -3.84 18.89 -0.80
C ASN A 479 -2.92 19.94 -0.18
N GLU A 480 -3.47 21.04 0.32
CA GLU A 480 -2.70 22.10 0.96
C GLU A 480 -2.31 21.76 2.41
N GLU A 481 -3.28 21.33 3.23
CA GLU A 481 -3.13 21.25 4.68
C GLU A 481 -2.81 19.84 5.20
N ALA A 482 -3.29 18.76 4.55
CA ALA A 482 -3.02 17.41 5.00
C ALA A 482 -1.60 16.97 4.63
N THR A 483 -0.63 17.29 5.50
CA THR A 483 0.79 17.07 5.26
C THR A 483 1.21 15.60 5.17
N GLY A 484 0.43 14.67 5.74
CA GLY A 484 0.54 13.23 5.57
C GLY A 484 -0.21 12.74 4.32
N GLY A 485 -1.24 13.46 3.92
CA GLY A 485 -2.11 13.13 2.78
C GLY A 485 -3.57 12.90 3.18
N TRP A 486 -4.31 12.27 2.30
CA TRP A 486 -5.72 12.02 2.48
C TRP A 486 -6.16 10.68 1.89
N ALA A 487 -7.33 10.15 2.32
CA ALA A 487 -7.95 8.94 1.82
C ALA A 487 -9.46 9.14 1.60
N PHE A 488 -9.94 8.97 0.37
CA PHE A 488 -11.37 9.06 0.05
C PHE A 488 -12.10 7.81 0.58
N TRP A 489 -13.28 7.96 1.14
CA TRP A 489 -14.17 6.88 1.55
C TRP A 489 -15.33 6.75 0.56
N SER A 490 -15.34 5.76 -0.34
CA SER A 490 -14.47 4.59 -0.50
C SER A 490 -14.21 4.33 -1.99
N TRP A 491 -13.48 3.26 -2.35
CA TRP A 491 -13.29 2.87 -3.76
C TRP A 491 -14.59 2.47 -4.42
N ARG A 492 -15.38 1.63 -3.74
CA ARG A 492 -16.60 1.00 -4.26
C ARG A 492 -17.76 1.14 -3.28
N HIS A 493 -18.97 1.26 -3.80
CA HIS A 493 -20.25 1.23 -3.11
C HIS A 493 -21.30 0.55 -3.99
N SER A 494 -22.22 -0.22 -3.43
CA SER A 494 -23.24 -1.00 -4.17
C SER A 494 -24.12 -0.12 -5.06
N ASP A 495 -24.53 1.04 -4.58
CA ASP A 495 -25.37 1.97 -5.37
C ASP A 495 -24.59 2.70 -6.47
N GLU A 496 -23.28 2.50 -6.56
CA GLU A 496 -22.40 3.27 -7.44
C GLU A 496 -22.62 4.79 -7.32
N THR A 497 -22.93 5.26 -6.11
CA THR A 497 -23.23 6.67 -5.84
C THR A 497 -21.98 7.54 -5.98
N PHE A 498 -22.15 8.74 -6.51
CA PHE A 498 -21.06 9.73 -6.59
C PHE A 498 -20.58 10.22 -5.22
N THR A 499 -21.39 10.06 -4.18
CA THR A 499 -21.03 10.51 -2.83
C THR A 499 -20.04 9.61 -2.12
N TRP A 500 -20.13 8.28 -2.33
CA TRP A 500 -19.37 7.28 -1.59
C TRP A 500 -18.46 6.42 -2.46
N SER A 501 -18.56 6.46 -3.79
CA SER A 501 -17.76 5.66 -4.71
C SER A 501 -16.81 6.52 -5.53
N LEU A 502 -15.52 6.50 -5.19
CA LEU A 502 -14.50 7.20 -5.99
C LEU A 502 -14.37 6.60 -7.39
N ARG A 503 -14.52 5.28 -7.51
CA ARG A 503 -14.53 4.57 -8.79
C ARG A 503 -15.62 5.12 -9.72
N THR A 504 -16.81 5.34 -9.19
CA THR A 504 -17.92 5.93 -9.94
C THR A 504 -17.62 7.36 -10.34
N LEU A 505 -17.12 8.20 -9.44
CA LEU A 505 -16.70 9.58 -9.73
C LEU A 505 -15.67 9.65 -10.88
N ILE A 506 -14.70 8.72 -10.91
CA ILE A 506 -13.65 8.69 -11.94
C ILE A 506 -14.19 8.19 -13.27
N ARG A 507 -15.04 7.16 -13.27
CA ARG A 507 -15.57 6.53 -14.50
C ARG A 507 -16.57 7.42 -15.24
N TYR A 508 -17.39 8.17 -14.53
CA TYR A 508 -18.37 9.09 -15.10
C TYR A 508 -17.77 10.49 -15.27
N ASN A 509 -16.87 10.60 -16.24
CA ASN A 509 -16.05 11.79 -16.54
C ASN A 509 -16.84 13.07 -16.89
N ASP A 510 -18.18 12.99 -17.10
CA ASP A 510 -19.06 14.13 -17.34
C ASP A 510 -19.16 15.08 -16.13
N LEU A 511 -18.73 14.61 -14.94
CA LEU A 511 -18.66 15.42 -13.73
C LEU A 511 -17.36 16.22 -13.61
N SER A 512 -16.47 16.20 -14.63
CA SER A 512 -15.20 16.94 -14.69
C SER A 512 -14.52 17.11 -13.31
N PHE A 513 -14.55 16.02 -12.52
CA PHE A 513 -13.74 15.92 -11.31
C PHE A 513 -12.31 15.72 -11.79
N SER A 514 -11.77 16.78 -12.43
CA SER A 514 -10.35 16.79 -12.70
C SER A 514 -9.68 16.83 -11.34
N PHE A 515 -9.07 15.71 -10.96
CA PHE A 515 -8.00 15.73 -9.98
C PHE A 515 -6.87 16.58 -10.59
N GLU A 516 -7.10 17.87 -10.81
CA GLU A 516 -6.04 18.80 -11.20
C GLU A 516 -5.07 18.87 -10.04
N LEU A 517 -4.07 18.06 -10.20
CA LEU A 517 -2.92 17.96 -9.33
C LEU A 517 -1.84 18.85 -9.91
N SER A 518 -1.94 20.12 -9.66
CA SER A 518 -0.78 21.01 -9.76
C SER A 518 0.14 20.83 -8.54
#